data_836c9152ea777143653331b106dbe484
#
_entry.id   836c9152ea777143653331b106dbe484
#
_cell.length_a   1.000
_cell.length_b   1.000
_cell.length_c   1.000
_cell.angle_alpha   90.00
_cell.angle_beta   90.00
_cell.angle_gamma   90.00
#
_symmetry.space_group_name_H-M   'P 1'
#
loop_
_entity.id
_entity.type
_entity.pdbx_description
1 polymer ?
#
loop_
_entity_poly.entity_id
_entity_poly.type
_entity_poly.pdbx_seq_one_letter_code
_entity_poly.pdbx_strand_id
1 'polypeptide(L)'
;MKRIDRRRLLQLSGAGAVATGTGGIAAILASGRAPAFAQGTTLHWVAQANYVPASDQLLRTKILEQCQKDLGIKFNLEGVDGLTIQARVTSAVQSGTGPDIIQAINNWAQLYANSVVDVSDVAEEIGKSQGGFYETARAIANDGDKWIAMPWIIVGLQIVNRKSWWAEIGYGPEKYPQNWEEYREAGKKLKAKGHPVGQTLGHAFGDAPAFWYPYLWSWGGKEVEADGKTVVLNSPGTIESVKFAVAWWKDACDDGAFAWDDSGNNRAFLAGTISATNNGASIYLEAKKKPDSYLTEAGKPLRDDCFHAPLPKGPAGPFSWHVPFANMVMGYSKNQKAAKDFLRWIHSEKIYEQWFISQQGFSVGPTTVWEEHKLWGDDPIMAPFRSAARSGRFAGYAGPANRKAAEAISKYILVDMYAKAVQGMPAEDAVKWAHGELVKIYT
;
A
#
# COMPACT_ATOMS: atom_id res chain seq x y z
N MET A 1 16.44 62.90 16.60
CA MET A 1 16.20 61.72 15.77
C MET A 1 17.34 61.59 14.74
N LYS A 2 18.31 60.66 14.95
CA LYS A 2 19.41 60.43 14.01
C LYS A 2 18.90 59.57 12.85
N ARG A 3 19.00 60.05 11.61
CA ARG A 3 18.70 59.34 10.38
C ARG A 3 19.66 58.15 10.23
N ILE A 4 19.12 56.95 10.13
CA ILE A 4 19.89 55.72 9.83
C ILE A 4 20.20 55.75 8.32
N ASP A 5 21.50 55.71 8.00
CA ASP A 5 22.03 55.75 6.65
C ASP A 5 21.69 54.45 5.89
N ARG A 6 21.21 54.60 4.66
CA ARG A 6 20.84 53.47 3.77
C ARG A 6 21.97 52.44 3.56
N ARG A 7 23.22 52.86 3.67
CA ARG A 7 24.38 51.95 3.57
C ARG A 7 24.52 51.02 4.79
N ARG A 8 24.10 51.42 5.98
CA ARG A 8 24.08 50.54 7.17
C ARG A 8 22.92 49.54 7.14
N LEU A 9 21.80 49.89 6.47
CA LEU A 9 20.70 48.98 6.29
C LEU A 9 21.07 47.83 5.31
N LEU A 10 21.82 48.11 4.25
CA LEU A 10 22.31 47.12 3.29
C LEU A 10 23.43 46.23 3.84
N GLN A 11 24.19 46.68 4.84
CA GLN A 11 25.19 45.83 5.48
C GLN A 11 24.59 44.87 6.52
N LEU A 12 23.40 45.16 7.05
CA LEU A 12 22.66 44.27 7.94
C LEU A 12 21.82 43.23 7.19
N SER A 13 21.49 43.46 5.90
CA SER A 13 20.80 42.53 5.04
C SER A 13 21.74 41.53 4.33
N GLY A 14 23.05 41.73 4.37
CA GLY A 14 24.06 40.86 3.74
C GLY A 14 24.55 39.69 4.60
N ALA A 15 24.15 39.59 5.86
CA ALA A 15 24.60 38.54 6.79
C ALA A 15 23.61 37.35 6.90
N GLY A 16 22.57 37.33 6.07
CA GLY A 16 21.50 36.30 6.06
C GLY A 16 21.57 35.26 4.97
N ALA A 17 22.62 35.22 4.16
CA ALA A 17 22.74 34.30 3.05
C ALA A 17 24.10 33.61 3.08
N VAL A 18 24.25 32.56 3.80
CA VAL A 18 24.99 31.31 3.53
C VAL A 18 24.82 30.37 4.73
N ALA A 19 23.76 29.63 4.75
CA ALA A 19 23.70 28.33 5.45
C ALA A 19 23.30 27.28 4.43
N THR A 20 24.15 27.12 3.43
CA THR A 20 24.17 25.93 2.60
C THR A 20 25.09 24.93 3.28
N GLY A 21 24.50 23.83 3.74
CA GLY A 21 25.27 22.65 4.09
C GLY A 21 25.14 22.22 5.55
N THR A 22 24.56 21.05 5.75
CA THR A 22 24.75 20.14 6.90
C THR A 22 24.08 20.49 8.24
N GLY A 23 22.99 21.22 8.20
CA GLY A 23 22.16 21.36 9.40
C GLY A 23 20.78 20.77 9.13
N GLY A 24 20.68 19.44 9.11
CA GLY A 24 19.40 18.74 8.92
C GLY A 24 18.32 19.12 9.94
N ILE A 25 17.20 18.42 9.94
CA ILE A 25 16.06 18.60 10.86
C ILE A 25 16.47 18.85 12.30
N ALA A 26 17.59 18.24 12.76
CA ALA A 26 18.14 18.44 14.09
C ALA A 26 18.44 19.93 14.40
N ALA A 27 18.92 20.71 13.44
CA ALA A 27 19.16 22.13 13.61
C ALA A 27 17.87 22.96 13.64
N ILE A 28 16.87 22.57 12.82
CA ILE A 28 15.54 23.19 12.81
C ILE A 28 14.82 22.90 14.13
N LEU A 29 14.83 21.65 14.58
CA LEU A 29 14.21 21.22 15.84
C LEU A 29 14.92 21.82 17.06
N ALA A 30 16.26 21.96 17.02
CA ALA A 30 17.04 22.58 18.09
C ALA A 30 16.85 24.09 18.19
N SER A 31 16.53 24.76 17.07
CA SER A 31 16.29 26.21 17.06
C SER A 31 14.92 26.62 17.61
N GLY A 32 13.96 25.68 17.67
CA GLY A 32 12.58 25.95 18.08
C GLY A 32 11.86 27.03 17.24
N ARG A 33 12.38 27.35 16.05
CA ARG A 33 11.82 28.37 15.15
C ARG A 33 11.63 27.81 13.75
N ALA A 34 10.41 27.98 13.21
CA ALA A 34 10.13 27.65 11.81
C ALA A 34 11.02 28.48 10.86
N PRO A 35 11.53 27.86 9.76
CA PRO A 35 12.22 28.59 8.71
C PRO A 35 11.36 29.75 8.19
N ALA A 36 11.95 30.95 8.00
CA ALA A 36 11.21 32.15 7.62
C ALA A 36 10.37 32.02 6.33
N PHE A 37 10.77 31.14 5.42
CA PHE A 37 10.06 30.89 4.16
C PHE A 37 8.86 29.93 4.30
N ALA A 38 8.77 29.16 5.41
CA ALA A 38 7.64 28.24 5.67
C ALA A 38 6.52 28.91 6.47
N GLN A 39 6.78 30.09 7.07
CA GLN A 39 5.79 30.80 7.88
C GLN A 39 4.59 31.23 7.04
N GLY A 40 3.40 30.69 7.37
CA GLY A 40 2.16 31.01 6.69
C GLY A 40 1.87 30.17 5.42
N THR A 41 2.77 29.25 5.05
CA THR A 41 2.53 28.33 3.92
C THR A 41 1.44 27.31 4.29
N THR A 42 0.48 27.12 3.37
CA THR A 42 -0.51 26.04 3.47
C THR A 42 -0.21 25.02 2.39
N LEU A 43 0.00 23.76 2.76
CA LEU A 43 0.12 22.63 1.84
C LEU A 43 -1.21 21.92 1.69
N HIS A 44 -1.57 21.60 0.46
CA HIS A 44 -2.68 20.71 0.15
C HIS A 44 -2.14 19.29 -0.07
N TRP A 45 -2.54 18.36 0.79
CA TRP A 45 -2.15 16.95 0.72
C TRP A 45 -3.38 16.07 0.46
N VAL A 46 -3.39 15.35 -0.65
CA VAL A 46 -4.40 14.33 -0.97
C VAL A 46 -3.83 12.95 -0.65
N ALA A 47 -4.52 12.20 0.19
CA ALA A 47 -4.12 10.87 0.63
C ALA A 47 -5.31 9.90 0.61
N GLN A 48 -5.02 8.59 0.55
CA GLN A 48 -6.01 7.54 0.80
C GLN A 48 -6.62 7.72 2.19
N ALA A 49 -7.94 7.68 2.29
CA ALA A 49 -8.64 7.61 3.58
C ALA A 49 -8.23 6.31 4.31
N ASN A 50 -7.71 6.45 5.52
CA ASN A 50 -7.09 5.34 6.23
C ASN A 50 -8.13 4.33 6.74
N TYR A 51 -7.85 3.04 6.58
CA TYR A 51 -8.68 1.96 7.12
C TYR A 51 -8.60 1.85 8.66
N VAL A 52 -7.71 2.61 9.30
CA VAL A 52 -7.65 2.82 10.76
C VAL A 52 -8.02 4.27 11.08
N PRO A 53 -9.31 4.60 11.25
CA PRO A 53 -9.76 6.01 11.39
C PRO A 53 -9.12 6.77 12.55
N ALA A 54 -8.69 6.08 13.60
CA ALA A 54 -7.97 6.69 14.72
C ALA A 54 -6.63 7.31 14.30
N SER A 55 -5.97 6.73 13.30
CA SER A 55 -4.71 7.25 12.75
C SER A 55 -4.92 8.53 11.94
N ASP A 56 -6.00 8.62 11.16
CA ASP A 56 -6.38 9.85 10.47
C ASP A 56 -6.72 10.96 11.46
N GLN A 57 -7.45 10.62 12.52
CA GLN A 57 -7.76 11.57 13.56
C GLN A 57 -6.49 12.10 14.24
N LEU A 58 -5.56 11.20 14.64
CA LEU A 58 -4.29 11.58 15.23
C LEU A 58 -3.46 12.47 14.29
N LEU A 59 -3.40 12.09 13.00
CA LEU A 59 -2.69 12.86 11.98
C LEU A 59 -3.22 14.29 11.91
N ARG A 60 -4.54 14.46 11.78
CA ARG A 60 -5.20 15.77 11.62
C ARG A 60 -5.11 16.65 12.87
N THR A 61 -5.37 16.08 14.06
CA THR A 61 -5.59 16.87 15.30
C THR A 61 -4.33 17.03 16.14
N LYS A 62 -3.30 16.21 15.93
CA LYS A 62 -2.07 16.30 16.72
C LYS A 62 -0.82 16.48 15.86
N ILE A 63 -0.60 15.57 14.89
CA ILE A 63 0.65 15.57 14.13
C ILE A 63 0.73 16.81 13.23
N LEU A 64 -0.31 17.12 12.44
CA LEU A 64 -0.29 18.31 11.58
C LEU A 64 -0.33 19.62 12.35
N GLU A 65 -0.98 19.66 13.54
CA GLU A 65 -0.89 20.81 14.43
C GLU A 65 0.53 20.99 14.99
N GLN A 66 1.23 19.90 15.30
CA GLN A 66 2.63 19.98 15.70
C GLN A 66 3.51 20.44 14.54
N CYS A 67 3.27 19.96 13.31
CA CYS A 67 3.97 20.45 12.12
C CYS A 67 3.83 21.96 11.96
N GLN A 68 2.63 22.51 12.19
CA GLN A 68 2.42 23.96 12.16
C GLN A 68 3.26 24.71 13.21
N LYS A 69 3.44 24.14 14.41
CA LYS A 69 4.29 24.73 15.45
C LYS A 69 5.78 24.64 15.11
N ASP A 70 6.21 23.48 14.59
CA ASP A 70 7.63 23.19 14.36
C ASP A 70 8.14 23.83 13.06
N LEU A 71 7.35 23.80 11.98
CA LEU A 71 7.74 24.25 10.65
C LEU A 71 6.99 25.51 10.16
N GLY A 72 5.92 25.95 10.84
CA GLY A 72 5.05 27.02 10.36
C GLY A 72 4.15 26.64 9.19
N ILE A 73 4.05 25.36 8.85
CA ILE A 73 3.27 24.86 7.70
C ILE A 73 1.88 24.44 8.18
N LYS A 74 0.86 24.99 7.53
CA LYS A 74 -0.54 24.56 7.68
C LYS A 74 -0.90 23.50 6.64
N PHE A 75 -1.95 22.74 6.91
CA PHE A 75 -2.39 21.68 6.00
C PHE A 75 -3.87 21.77 5.66
N ASN A 76 -4.15 21.53 4.37
CA ASN A 76 -5.43 21.04 3.89
C ASN A 76 -5.22 19.55 3.56
N LEU A 77 -5.55 18.64 4.50
CA LEU A 77 -5.48 17.20 4.27
C LEU A 77 -6.84 16.69 3.77
N GLU A 78 -6.87 16.25 2.53
CA GLU A 78 -8.02 15.65 1.88
C GLU A 78 -7.86 14.12 1.84
N GLY A 79 -8.74 13.40 2.56
CA GLY A 79 -8.83 11.94 2.49
C GLY A 79 -9.81 11.54 1.40
N VAL A 80 -9.38 10.72 0.45
CA VAL A 80 -10.20 10.24 -0.66
C VAL A 80 -10.12 8.72 -0.77
N ASP A 81 -11.06 8.11 -1.48
CA ASP A 81 -10.96 6.71 -1.87
C ASP A 81 -9.81 6.49 -2.86
N GLY A 82 -9.09 5.36 -2.72
CA GLY A 82 -7.90 5.07 -3.52
C GLY A 82 -8.17 5.00 -5.03
N LEU A 83 -9.34 4.53 -5.43
CA LEU A 83 -9.72 4.48 -6.85
C LEU A 83 -9.83 5.89 -7.47
N THR A 84 -10.11 6.91 -6.67
CA THR A 84 -10.19 8.29 -7.16
C THR A 84 -8.84 8.98 -7.29
N ILE A 85 -7.79 8.46 -6.64
CA ILE A 85 -6.46 9.09 -6.61
C ILE A 85 -5.89 9.26 -8.02
N GLN A 86 -5.93 8.23 -8.86
CA GLN A 86 -5.39 8.32 -10.24
C GLN A 86 -6.05 9.41 -11.06
N ALA A 87 -7.38 9.53 -11.00
CA ALA A 87 -8.12 10.59 -11.69
C ALA A 87 -7.72 11.97 -11.16
N ARG A 88 -7.52 12.10 -9.85
CA ARG A 88 -7.07 13.36 -9.21
C ARG A 88 -5.67 13.75 -9.67
N VAL A 89 -4.71 12.80 -9.68
CA VAL A 89 -3.35 13.07 -10.16
C VAL A 89 -3.37 13.46 -11.64
N THR A 90 -4.07 12.69 -12.48
CA THR A 90 -4.15 12.96 -13.92
C THR A 90 -4.71 14.36 -14.20
N SER A 91 -5.82 14.73 -13.56
CA SER A 91 -6.43 16.04 -13.67
C SER A 91 -5.49 17.18 -13.22
N ALA A 92 -4.80 16.98 -12.09
CA ALA A 92 -3.87 17.96 -11.55
C ALA A 92 -2.63 18.16 -12.47
N VAL A 93 -2.09 17.08 -13.02
CA VAL A 93 -0.97 17.13 -13.97
C VAL A 93 -1.38 17.83 -15.27
N GLN A 94 -2.56 17.51 -15.81
CA GLN A 94 -3.06 18.12 -17.04
C GLN A 94 -3.35 19.62 -16.89
N SER A 95 -3.91 20.03 -15.76
CA SER A 95 -4.21 21.44 -15.48
C SER A 95 -3.00 22.26 -15.02
N GLY A 96 -1.92 21.59 -14.58
CA GLY A 96 -0.77 22.25 -13.96
C GLY A 96 -1.08 22.93 -12.63
N THR A 97 -2.17 22.52 -11.96
CA THR A 97 -2.61 23.07 -10.66
C THR A 97 -3.28 22.00 -9.82
N GLY A 98 -3.27 22.18 -8.50
CA GLY A 98 -3.92 21.24 -7.59
C GLY A 98 -3.16 21.04 -6.28
N PRO A 99 -3.25 19.84 -5.66
CA PRO A 99 -2.56 19.53 -4.43
C PRO A 99 -1.04 19.61 -4.55
N ASP A 100 -0.35 20.02 -3.48
CA ASP A 100 1.11 20.07 -3.42
C ASP A 100 1.72 18.67 -3.26
N ILE A 101 1.03 17.81 -2.51
CA ILE A 101 1.42 16.43 -2.25
C ILE A 101 0.25 15.51 -2.58
N ILE A 102 0.51 14.45 -3.35
CA ILE A 102 -0.49 13.42 -3.64
C ILE A 102 0.11 12.05 -3.33
N GLN A 103 -0.64 11.25 -2.58
CA GLN A 103 -0.23 9.88 -2.28
C GLN A 103 -0.48 8.98 -3.48
N ALA A 104 0.55 8.24 -3.90
CA ALA A 104 0.46 7.16 -4.87
C ALA A 104 0.31 5.82 -4.15
N ILE A 105 -0.37 4.89 -4.78
CA ILE A 105 -0.60 3.52 -4.31
C ILE A 105 0.06 2.57 -5.32
N ASN A 106 0.59 1.44 -4.86
CA ASN A 106 1.31 0.51 -5.71
C ASN A 106 2.46 1.24 -6.45
N ASN A 107 2.71 0.92 -7.71
CA ASN A 107 3.70 1.59 -8.56
C ASN A 107 3.14 2.76 -9.38
N TRP A 108 2.00 3.36 -8.97
CA TRP A 108 1.37 4.46 -9.73
C TRP A 108 2.24 5.72 -9.83
N ALA A 109 3.17 5.95 -8.91
CA ALA A 109 4.12 7.07 -9.02
C ALA A 109 4.88 7.03 -10.36
N GLN A 110 5.16 5.85 -10.90
CA GLN A 110 5.83 5.64 -12.18
C GLN A 110 5.06 6.25 -13.38
N LEU A 111 3.71 6.32 -13.29
CA LEU A 111 2.89 6.95 -14.34
C LEU A 111 3.18 8.44 -14.48
N TYR A 112 3.61 9.07 -13.39
CA TYR A 112 3.75 10.52 -13.24
C TYR A 112 5.19 10.99 -13.01
N ALA A 113 6.19 10.12 -13.26
CA ALA A 113 7.61 10.37 -12.97
C ALA A 113 8.11 11.74 -13.52
N ASN A 114 7.64 12.13 -14.70
CA ASN A 114 8.00 13.42 -15.34
C ASN A 114 7.25 14.64 -14.77
N SER A 115 6.28 14.44 -13.87
CA SER A 115 5.39 15.49 -13.35
C SER A 115 5.58 15.74 -11.86
N VAL A 116 6.58 15.08 -11.25
CA VAL A 116 6.87 15.16 -9.82
C VAL A 116 8.26 15.67 -9.56
N VAL A 117 8.50 16.14 -8.35
CA VAL A 117 9.79 16.64 -7.88
C VAL A 117 10.67 15.48 -7.47
N ASP A 118 11.96 15.56 -7.81
CA ASP A 118 12.99 14.67 -7.27
C ASP A 118 13.11 14.88 -5.76
N VAL A 119 12.87 13.84 -4.97
CA VAL A 119 12.95 13.82 -3.51
C VAL A 119 14.11 12.97 -2.99
N SER A 120 15.10 12.68 -3.83
CA SER A 120 16.27 11.85 -3.49
C SER A 120 16.98 12.33 -2.23
N ASP A 121 17.17 13.64 -2.08
CA ASP A 121 17.79 14.24 -0.90
C ASP A 121 17.04 13.91 0.41
N VAL A 122 15.71 13.84 0.37
CA VAL A 122 14.87 13.46 1.51
C VAL A 122 14.94 11.96 1.77
N ALA A 123 14.76 11.17 0.71
CA ALA A 123 14.70 9.72 0.83
C ALA A 123 16.04 9.13 1.28
N GLU A 124 17.15 9.60 0.74
CA GLU A 124 18.48 9.13 1.15
C GLU A 124 18.84 9.50 2.59
N GLU A 125 18.48 10.72 3.02
CA GLU A 125 18.66 11.14 4.41
C GLU A 125 17.91 10.22 5.38
N ILE A 126 16.60 9.97 5.11
CA ILE A 126 15.75 9.12 5.94
C ILE A 126 16.21 7.65 5.86
N GLY A 127 16.47 7.13 4.66
CA GLY A 127 16.94 5.76 4.50
C GLY A 127 18.24 5.49 5.28
N LYS A 128 19.21 6.41 5.20
CA LYS A 128 20.47 6.31 5.93
C LYS A 128 20.29 6.30 7.45
N SER A 129 19.37 7.11 7.98
CA SER A 129 19.11 7.19 9.43
C SER A 129 18.31 6.02 9.96
N GLN A 130 17.51 5.33 9.12
CA GLN A 130 16.54 4.31 9.52
C GLN A 130 16.84 2.91 8.99
N GLY A 131 18.11 2.58 8.73
CA GLY A 131 18.54 1.23 8.34
C GLY A 131 18.25 0.84 6.88
N GLY A 132 17.76 1.76 6.06
CA GLY A 132 17.46 1.58 4.64
C GLY A 132 16.00 1.28 4.37
N PHE A 133 15.58 1.58 3.12
CA PHE A 133 14.25 1.22 2.63
C PHE A 133 14.18 -0.25 2.23
N TYR A 134 13.03 -0.87 2.40
CA TYR A 134 12.77 -2.16 1.80
C TYR A 134 12.82 -2.07 0.26
N GLU A 135 13.23 -3.15 -0.38
CA GLU A 135 13.33 -3.23 -1.85
C GLU A 135 12.00 -2.85 -2.53
N THR A 136 10.88 -3.35 -2.00
CA THR A 136 9.55 -3.03 -2.52
C THR A 136 9.21 -1.55 -2.42
N ALA A 137 9.54 -0.90 -1.29
CA ALA A 137 9.33 0.53 -1.11
C ALA A 137 10.18 1.34 -2.09
N ARG A 138 11.43 0.92 -2.29
CA ARG A 138 12.35 1.55 -3.23
C ARG A 138 11.88 1.41 -4.67
N ALA A 139 11.51 0.19 -5.07
CA ALA A 139 11.17 -0.12 -6.46
C ALA A 139 9.96 0.68 -6.97
N ILE A 140 8.96 0.95 -6.12
CA ILE A 140 7.76 1.70 -6.53
C ILE A 140 7.96 3.23 -6.51
N ALA A 141 8.97 3.72 -5.83
CA ALA A 141 9.23 5.14 -5.61
C ALA A 141 10.43 5.69 -6.40
N ASN A 142 11.14 4.85 -7.16
CA ASN A 142 12.29 5.24 -7.96
C ASN A 142 11.99 5.18 -9.46
N ASP A 143 12.56 6.12 -10.23
CA ASP A 143 12.67 6.08 -11.68
C ASP A 143 14.14 6.28 -12.06
N GLY A 144 14.81 5.21 -12.46
CA GLY A 144 16.27 5.17 -12.57
C GLY A 144 16.93 5.45 -11.22
N ASP A 145 17.78 6.47 -11.17
CA ASP A 145 18.51 6.86 -9.95
C ASP A 145 17.77 7.89 -9.10
N LYS A 146 16.56 8.31 -9.51
CA LYS A 146 15.79 9.36 -8.83
C LYS A 146 14.68 8.80 -7.98
N TRP A 147 14.48 9.36 -6.79
CA TRP A 147 13.28 9.15 -6.01
C TRP A 147 12.18 10.10 -6.47
N ILE A 148 11.15 9.53 -7.12
CA ILE A 148 9.99 10.25 -7.64
C ILE A 148 8.85 10.38 -6.63
N ALA A 149 8.97 9.68 -5.51
CA ALA A 149 8.05 9.75 -4.38
C ALA A 149 8.77 9.38 -3.09
N MET A 150 8.27 9.84 -1.95
CA MET A 150 8.74 9.42 -0.62
C MET A 150 7.89 8.24 -0.14
N PRO A 151 8.44 7.02 0.04
CA PRO A 151 7.70 5.89 0.58
C PRO A 151 7.10 6.22 1.94
N TRP A 152 5.82 5.85 2.14
CA TRP A 152 5.07 6.17 3.35
C TRP A 152 4.85 4.94 4.23
N ILE A 153 4.22 3.93 3.69
CA ILE A 153 3.90 2.66 4.38
C ILE A 153 3.88 1.50 3.39
N ILE A 154 3.89 0.30 3.95
CA ILE A 154 3.52 -0.93 3.26
C ILE A 154 2.41 -1.60 4.08
N VAL A 155 1.25 -1.79 3.48
CA VAL A 155 0.17 -2.57 4.09
C VAL A 155 0.43 -4.04 3.83
N GLY A 156 0.74 -4.78 4.90
CA GLY A 156 0.90 -6.23 4.82
C GLY A 156 -0.44 -6.90 4.53
N LEU A 157 -0.44 -7.93 3.69
CA LEU A 157 -1.62 -8.74 3.43
C LEU A 157 -1.36 -10.19 3.83
N GLN A 158 -2.39 -10.79 4.46
CA GLN A 158 -2.43 -12.18 4.90
C GLN A 158 -3.85 -12.70 4.69
N ILE A 159 -4.05 -13.99 4.64
CA ILE A 159 -5.40 -14.54 4.68
C ILE A 159 -5.89 -14.47 6.13
N VAL A 160 -6.92 -13.67 6.40
CA VAL A 160 -7.66 -13.71 7.66
C VAL A 160 -8.68 -14.84 7.61
N ASN A 161 -8.79 -15.61 8.69
CA ASN A 161 -9.58 -16.82 8.78
C ASN A 161 -10.46 -16.83 10.03
N ARG A 162 -11.65 -17.45 9.95
CA ARG A 162 -12.52 -17.80 11.08
C ARG A 162 -12.02 -19.07 11.76
N LYS A 163 -11.34 -18.95 12.88
CA LYS A 163 -10.71 -20.08 13.59
C LYS A 163 -11.68 -21.22 13.91
N SER A 164 -12.87 -20.89 14.39
CA SER A 164 -13.87 -21.90 14.76
C SER A 164 -14.32 -22.74 13.56
N TRP A 165 -14.62 -22.12 12.43
CA TRP A 165 -15.06 -22.82 11.22
C TRP A 165 -13.96 -23.66 10.57
N TRP A 166 -12.72 -23.13 10.57
CA TRP A 166 -11.56 -23.88 10.09
C TRP A 166 -11.24 -25.09 10.98
N ALA A 167 -11.46 -24.98 12.31
CA ALA A 167 -11.28 -26.11 13.23
C ALA A 167 -12.25 -27.26 12.96
N GLU A 168 -13.46 -27.00 12.52
CA GLU A 168 -14.45 -28.02 12.13
C GLU A 168 -14.00 -28.94 10.99
N ILE A 169 -13.07 -28.46 10.14
CA ILE A 169 -12.52 -29.22 9.02
C ILE A 169 -11.09 -29.70 9.27
N GLY A 170 -10.59 -29.56 10.53
CA GLY A 170 -9.29 -30.04 10.97
C GLY A 170 -8.12 -29.13 10.65
N TYR A 171 -8.35 -27.82 10.45
CA TYR A 171 -7.34 -26.79 10.22
C TYR A 171 -7.39 -25.70 11.30
N GLY A 172 -6.35 -24.90 11.37
CA GLY A 172 -6.21 -23.78 12.33
C GLY A 172 -4.85 -23.13 12.22
N PRO A 173 -4.46 -22.25 13.18
CA PRO A 173 -3.19 -21.53 13.13
C PRO A 173 -1.96 -22.44 13.02
N GLU A 174 -1.98 -23.58 13.76
CA GLU A 174 -0.86 -24.54 13.82
C GLU A 174 -0.84 -25.52 12.63
N LYS A 175 -1.95 -25.62 11.90
CA LYS A 175 -2.10 -26.52 10.76
C LYS A 175 -2.94 -25.84 9.70
N TYR A 176 -2.31 -25.16 8.77
CA TYR A 176 -2.95 -24.43 7.69
C TYR A 176 -2.61 -25.05 6.32
N PRO A 177 -3.48 -24.97 5.30
CA PRO A 177 -3.17 -25.45 3.96
C PRO A 177 -1.86 -24.86 3.43
N GLN A 178 -0.97 -25.73 2.95
CA GLN A 178 0.36 -25.33 2.50
C GLN A 178 0.42 -25.03 0.99
N ASN A 179 -0.55 -25.49 0.22
CA ASN A 179 -0.63 -25.33 -1.22
C ASN A 179 -2.07 -25.06 -1.66
N TRP A 180 -2.23 -24.67 -2.93
CA TRP A 180 -3.54 -24.31 -3.47
C TRP A 180 -4.52 -25.48 -3.54
N GLU A 181 -4.06 -26.70 -3.76
CA GLU A 181 -4.91 -27.91 -3.75
C GLU A 181 -5.53 -28.14 -2.37
N GLU A 182 -4.71 -28.08 -1.31
CA GLU A 182 -5.20 -28.20 0.07
C GLU A 182 -6.15 -27.06 0.43
N TYR A 183 -5.86 -25.83 -0.02
CA TYR A 183 -6.72 -24.67 0.23
C TYR A 183 -8.07 -24.78 -0.47
N ARG A 184 -8.08 -25.28 -1.73
CA ARG A 184 -9.32 -25.57 -2.47
C ARG A 184 -10.16 -26.63 -1.77
N GLU A 185 -9.56 -27.75 -1.36
CA GLU A 185 -10.28 -28.84 -0.68
C GLU A 185 -10.81 -28.39 0.70
N ALA A 186 -10.05 -27.56 1.43
CA ALA A 186 -10.54 -26.95 2.67
C ALA A 186 -11.73 -26.02 2.39
N GLY A 187 -11.59 -25.13 1.42
CA GLY A 187 -12.66 -24.19 1.02
C GLY A 187 -13.93 -24.89 0.55
N LYS A 188 -13.81 -26.00 -0.18
CA LYS A 188 -14.93 -26.84 -0.60
C LYS A 188 -15.70 -27.42 0.60
N LYS A 189 -14.97 -27.91 1.62
CA LYS A 189 -15.58 -28.40 2.86
C LYS A 189 -16.28 -27.28 3.63
N LEU A 190 -15.68 -26.10 3.68
CA LEU A 190 -16.27 -24.91 4.32
C LEU A 190 -17.52 -24.44 3.58
N LYS A 191 -17.47 -24.35 2.24
CA LYS A 191 -18.63 -23.96 1.42
C LYS A 191 -19.81 -24.94 1.58
N ALA A 192 -19.53 -26.25 1.66
CA ALA A 192 -20.55 -27.26 1.93
C ALA A 192 -21.24 -27.11 3.30
N LYS A 193 -20.59 -26.44 4.24
CA LYS A 193 -21.14 -26.07 5.56
C LYS A 193 -21.80 -24.67 5.59
N GLY A 194 -21.87 -23.99 4.45
CA GLY A 194 -22.40 -22.64 4.34
C GLY A 194 -21.39 -21.50 4.62
N HIS A 195 -20.10 -21.81 4.70
CA HIS A 195 -19.01 -20.89 5.03
C HIS A 195 -17.99 -20.77 3.89
N PRO A 196 -18.35 -20.28 2.69
CA PRO A 196 -17.43 -20.17 1.57
C PRO A 196 -16.22 -19.31 1.92
N VAL A 197 -15.12 -19.47 1.20
CA VAL A 197 -14.06 -18.46 1.18
C VAL A 197 -14.47 -17.30 0.30
N GLY A 198 -13.94 -16.11 0.52
CA GLY A 198 -14.20 -14.95 -0.30
C GLY A 198 -12.92 -14.34 -0.82
N GLN A 199 -12.87 -14.00 -2.10
CA GLN A 199 -11.71 -13.32 -2.67
C GLN A 199 -12.15 -12.28 -3.68
N THR A 200 -11.75 -11.03 -3.45
CA THR A 200 -12.06 -9.90 -4.34
C THR A 200 -11.58 -10.19 -5.77
N LEU A 201 -12.51 -10.11 -6.73
CA LEU A 201 -12.26 -10.31 -8.15
C LEU A 201 -12.86 -9.17 -9.00
N GLY A 202 -13.14 -8.03 -8.36
CA GLY A 202 -13.50 -6.75 -8.98
C GLY A 202 -12.31 -5.80 -9.10
N HIS A 203 -12.59 -4.59 -9.58
CA HIS A 203 -11.58 -3.53 -9.69
C HIS A 203 -11.34 -2.86 -8.32
N ALA A 204 -10.63 -3.55 -7.44
CA ALA A 204 -10.11 -3.03 -6.18
C ALA A 204 -8.63 -2.70 -6.33
N PHE A 205 -8.17 -1.57 -5.79
CA PHE A 205 -6.78 -1.12 -6.00
C PHE A 205 -5.75 -1.94 -5.20
N GLY A 206 -6.15 -2.52 -4.07
CA GLY A 206 -5.30 -3.29 -3.15
C GLY A 206 -5.59 -4.77 -3.19
N ASP A 207 -6.78 -5.19 -2.77
CA ASP A 207 -7.12 -6.59 -2.49
C ASP A 207 -7.07 -7.50 -3.72
N ALA A 208 -7.59 -7.04 -4.87
CA ALA A 208 -7.59 -7.86 -6.06
C ALA A 208 -6.17 -8.09 -6.62
N PRO A 209 -5.35 -7.05 -6.91
CA PRO A 209 -3.98 -7.29 -7.37
C PRO A 209 -3.14 -8.05 -6.34
N ALA A 210 -3.28 -7.74 -5.05
CA ALA A 210 -2.48 -8.36 -4.00
C ALA A 210 -2.80 -9.85 -3.76
N PHE A 211 -3.87 -10.36 -4.35
CA PHE A 211 -4.14 -11.80 -4.43
C PHE A 211 -3.77 -12.39 -5.79
N TRP A 212 -4.29 -11.82 -6.88
CA TRP A 212 -4.21 -12.47 -8.19
C TRP A 212 -2.81 -12.44 -8.81
N TYR A 213 -1.98 -11.44 -8.51
CA TYR A 213 -0.60 -11.40 -8.96
C TYR A 213 0.28 -12.47 -8.29
N PRO A 214 0.39 -12.55 -6.93
CA PRO A 214 1.15 -13.62 -6.29
C PRO A 214 0.56 -15.02 -6.57
N TYR A 215 -0.74 -15.12 -6.75
CA TYR A 215 -1.37 -16.35 -7.21
C TYR A 215 -0.80 -16.78 -8.57
N LEU A 216 -0.81 -15.92 -9.59
CA LEU A 216 -0.20 -16.17 -10.90
C LEU A 216 1.27 -16.59 -10.80
N TRP A 217 2.07 -15.81 -10.05
CA TRP A 217 3.49 -16.09 -9.90
C TRP A 217 3.76 -17.45 -9.26
N SER A 218 2.92 -17.86 -8.32
CA SER A 218 3.02 -19.17 -7.66
C SER A 218 2.84 -20.36 -8.61
N TRP A 219 2.19 -20.15 -9.76
CA TRP A 219 2.06 -21.10 -10.85
C TRP A 219 3.16 -20.96 -11.91
N GLY A 220 4.11 -20.07 -11.72
CA GLY A 220 5.19 -19.78 -12.69
C GLY A 220 4.78 -18.84 -13.82
N GLY A 221 3.55 -18.32 -13.80
CA GLY A 221 3.12 -17.27 -14.71
C GLY A 221 3.75 -15.92 -14.33
N LYS A 222 4.00 -15.07 -15.31
CA LYS A 222 4.54 -13.71 -15.14
C LYS A 222 4.14 -12.82 -16.31
N GLU A 223 4.12 -11.53 -16.09
CA GLU A 223 3.72 -10.56 -17.13
C GLU A 223 4.79 -10.44 -18.21
N VAL A 224 6.03 -10.19 -17.76
CA VAL A 224 7.18 -9.97 -18.63
C VAL A 224 8.43 -10.70 -18.13
N GLU A 225 9.43 -10.82 -18.98
CA GLU A 225 10.77 -11.27 -18.58
C GLU A 225 11.50 -10.18 -17.76
N ALA A 226 12.66 -10.54 -17.21
CA ALA A 226 13.51 -9.62 -16.42
C ALA A 226 13.96 -8.38 -17.19
N ASP A 227 13.88 -8.39 -18.52
CA ASP A 227 14.17 -7.24 -19.37
C ASP A 227 13.09 -6.13 -19.29
N GLY A 228 11.93 -6.41 -18.66
CA GLY A 228 10.82 -5.49 -18.54
C GLY A 228 10.17 -5.07 -19.86
N LYS A 229 10.31 -5.90 -20.89
CA LYS A 229 9.84 -5.62 -22.27
C LYS A 229 9.17 -6.83 -22.90
N THR A 230 9.78 -8.01 -22.80
CA THR A 230 9.28 -9.23 -23.43
C THR A 230 8.09 -9.79 -22.68
N VAL A 231 6.90 -9.65 -23.25
CA VAL A 231 5.64 -10.17 -22.66
C VAL A 231 5.61 -11.69 -22.75
N VAL A 232 5.40 -12.37 -21.62
CA VAL A 232 5.41 -13.83 -21.51
C VAL A 232 4.21 -14.40 -20.76
N LEU A 233 3.16 -13.60 -20.58
CA LEU A 233 1.96 -14.02 -19.84
C LEU A 233 1.33 -15.27 -20.42
N ASN A 234 1.28 -15.42 -21.76
CA ASN A 234 0.74 -16.62 -22.41
C ASN A 234 1.70 -17.80 -22.28
N SER A 235 1.65 -18.47 -21.15
CA SER A 235 2.49 -19.61 -20.79
C SER A 235 1.66 -20.79 -20.24
N PRO A 236 2.18 -22.02 -20.26
CA PRO A 236 1.50 -23.17 -19.66
C PRO A 236 1.15 -22.95 -18.19
N GLY A 237 2.07 -22.36 -17.38
CA GLY A 237 1.82 -22.06 -15.97
C GLY A 237 0.67 -21.08 -15.76
N THR A 238 0.57 -20.04 -16.61
CA THR A 238 -0.56 -19.11 -16.58
C THR A 238 -1.88 -19.79 -16.91
N ILE A 239 -1.91 -20.61 -17.98
CA ILE A 239 -3.13 -21.33 -18.38
C ILE A 239 -3.61 -22.27 -17.27
N GLU A 240 -2.70 -23.04 -16.67
CA GLU A 240 -3.05 -23.94 -15.56
C GLU A 240 -3.51 -23.16 -14.32
N SER A 241 -2.92 -21.99 -14.01
CA SER A 241 -3.39 -21.12 -12.93
C SER A 241 -4.84 -20.68 -13.14
N VAL A 242 -5.19 -20.32 -14.39
CA VAL A 242 -6.56 -19.87 -14.73
C VAL A 242 -7.56 -21.03 -14.64
N LYS A 243 -7.20 -22.22 -15.16
CA LYS A 243 -8.04 -23.43 -15.03
C LYS A 243 -8.30 -23.78 -13.57
N PHE A 244 -7.26 -23.74 -12.75
CA PHE A 244 -7.39 -24.01 -11.32
C PHE A 244 -8.25 -22.96 -10.63
N ALA A 245 -8.05 -21.67 -10.94
CA ALA A 245 -8.85 -20.58 -10.36
C ALA A 245 -10.34 -20.74 -10.64
N VAL A 246 -10.72 -21.10 -11.87
CA VAL A 246 -12.12 -21.38 -12.25
C VAL A 246 -12.69 -22.52 -11.41
N ALA A 247 -11.96 -23.61 -11.27
CA ALA A 247 -12.39 -24.76 -10.48
C ALA A 247 -12.47 -24.42 -8.98
N TRP A 248 -11.47 -23.72 -8.43
CA TRP A 248 -11.47 -23.28 -7.03
C TRP A 248 -12.61 -22.31 -6.73
N TRP A 249 -12.88 -21.36 -7.62
CA TRP A 249 -13.98 -20.41 -7.47
C TRP A 249 -15.31 -21.13 -7.34
N LYS A 250 -15.61 -22.01 -8.30
CA LYS A 250 -16.82 -22.81 -8.29
C LYS A 250 -16.98 -23.66 -7.03
N ASP A 251 -15.90 -24.30 -6.59
CA ASP A 251 -15.94 -25.27 -5.48
C ASP A 251 -15.97 -24.61 -4.12
N ALA A 252 -15.32 -23.45 -3.96
CA ALA A 252 -14.97 -22.90 -2.63
C ALA A 252 -15.40 -21.45 -2.39
N CYS A 253 -15.51 -20.61 -3.44
CA CYS A 253 -15.67 -19.17 -3.24
C CYS A 253 -17.15 -18.74 -3.15
N ASP A 254 -17.33 -17.56 -2.56
CA ASP A 254 -18.58 -16.78 -2.58
C ASP A 254 -18.70 -16.03 -3.92
N ASP A 255 -19.85 -16.15 -4.58
CA ASP A 255 -20.08 -15.54 -5.90
C ASP A 255 -20.27 -14.01 -5.84
N GLY A 256 -20.56 -13.44 -4.69
CA GLY A 256 -20.70 -11.97 -4.52
C GLY A 256 -19.40 -11.19 -4.69
N ALA A 257 -18.28 -11.87 -4.63
CA ALA A 257 -16.96 -11.25 -4.61
C ALA A 257 -16.54 -10.53 -5.91
N PHE A 258 -17.26 -10.71 -7.02
CA PHE A 258 -17.09 -9.90 -8.25
C PHE A 258 -17.40 -8.42 -8.08
N ALA A 259 -18.30 -8.07 -7.15
CA ALA A 259 -18.76 -6.71 -6.93
C ALA A 259 -18.01 -6.01 -5.78
N TRP A 260 -17.01 -6.65 -5.17
CA TRP A 260 -16.31 -6.07 -4.03
C TRP A 260 -15.27 -5.04 -4.44
N ASP A 261 -15.31 -3.92 -3.74
CA ASP A 261 -14.22 -2.96 -3.59
C ASP A 261 -13.23 -3.43 -2.48
N ASP A 262 -12.25 -2.59 -2.13
CA ASP A 262 -11.28 -2.88 -1.04
C ASP A 262 -11.90 -2.91 0.37
N SER A 263 -13.22 -2.83 0.50
CA SER A 263 -13.96 -2.96 1.75
C SER A 263 -15.07 -4.03 1.69
N GLY A 264 -15.32 -4.60 0.52
CA GLY A 264 -16.37 -5.60 0.31
C GLY A 264 -16.11 -6.90 1.07
N ASN A 265 -14.88 -7.40 1.00
CA ASN A 265 -14.42 -8.57 1.76
C ASN A 265 -14.47 -8.33 3.28
N ASN A 266 -14.16 -7.11 3.75
CA ASN A 266 -14.30 -6.74 5.17
C ASN A 266 -15.75 -6.89 5.63
N ARG A 267 -16.70 -6.33 4.86
CA ARG A 267 -18.13 -6.43 5.17
C ARG A 267 -18.59 -7.88 5.19
N ALA A 268 -18.20 -8.68 4.19
CA ALA A 268 -18.58 -10.08 4.09
C ALA A 268 -18.02 -10.93 5.24
N PHE A 269 -16.75 -10.73 5.62
CA PHE A 269 -16.15 -11.46 6.73
C PHE A 269 -16.76 -11.07 8.07
N LEU A 270 -16.92 -9.77 8.34
CA LEU A 270 -17.51 -9.25 9.60
C LEU A 270 -18.98 -9.65 9.76
N ALA A 271 -19.72 -9.77 8.65
CA ALA A 271 -21.09 -10.26 8.63
C ALA A 271 -21.23 -11.79 8.74
N GLY A 272 -20.14 -12.54 8.72
CA GLY A 272 -20.19 -14.01 8.75
C GLY A 272 -20.58 -14.67 7.42
N THR A 273 -20.48 -13.96 6.29
CA THR A 273 -20.78 -14.51 4.97
C THR A 273 -19.66 -15.43 4.46
N ILE A 274 -18.42 -15.11 4.82
CA ILE A 274 -17.23 -15.84 4.36
C ILE A 274 -16.32 -16.27 5.51
N SER A 275 -15.62 -17.38 5.32
CA SER A 275 -14.72 -18.00 6.30
C SER A 275 -13.30 -17.47 6.24
N ALA A 276 -12.87 -16.96 5.09
CA ALA A 276 -11.51 -16.48 4.85
C ALA A 276 -11.45 -15.49 3.68
N THR A 277 -10.47 -14.57 3.72
CA THR A 277 -10.15 -13.67 2.62
C THR A 277 -8.71 -13.15 2.76
N ASN A 278 -8.01 -12.93 1.63
CA ASN A 278 -6.74 -12.20 1.65
C ASN A 278 -7.02 -10.71 1.89
N ASN A 279 -6.43 -10.14 2.95
CA ASN A 279 -6.70 -8.77 3.37
C ASN A 279 -5.53 -8.21 4.19
N GLY A 280 -5.50 -6.89 4.35
CA GLY A 280 -4.75 -6.26 5.45
C GLY A 280 -5.39 -6.59 6.82
N ALA A 281 -4.80 -6.05 7.89
CA ALA A 281 -5.29 -6.32 9.24
C ALA A 281 -6.61 -5.59 9.58
N SER A 282 -7.22 -4.86 8.65
CA SER A 282 -8.39 -3.99 8.91
C SER A 282 -9.60 -4.74 9.48
N ILE A 283 -9.86 -5.96 9.02
CA ILE A 283 -10.94 -6.82 9.53
C ILE A 283 -10.73 -7.13 11.03
N TYR A 284 -9.54 -7.61 11.37
CA TYR A 284 -9.20 -7.94 12.76
C TYR A 284 -9.23 -6.70 13.66
N LEU A 285 -8.65 -5.58 13.20
CA LEU A 285 -8.61 -4.35 13.98
C LEU A 285 -10.01 -3.74 14.19
N GLU A 286 -10.92 -3.85 13.21
CA GLU A 286 -12.30 -3.43 13.36
C GLU A 286 -13.05 -4.31 14.36
N ALA A 287 -12.89 -5.64 14.28
CA ALA A 287 -13.48 -6.57 15.25
C ALA A 287 -12.91 -6.36 16.67
N LYS A 288 -11.61 -6.04 16.78
CA LYS A 288 -10.94 -5.73 18.05
C LYS A 288 -11.48 -4.43 18.67
N LYS A 289 -11.73 -3.42 17.84
CA LYS A 289 -12.25 -2.12 18.26
C LYS A 289 -13.70 -2.19 18.72
N LYS A 290 -14.51 -3.06 18.13
CA LYS A 290 -15.96 -3.20 18.41
C LYS A 290 -16.31 -4.63 18.83
N PRO A 291 -15.77 -5.11 19.98
CA PRO A 291 -15.90 -6.51 20.38
C PRO A 291 -17.35 -6.93 20.66
N ASP A 292 -18.21 -5.99 21.08
CA ASP A 292 -19.62 -6.25 21.36
C ASP A 292 -20.53 -6.20 20.11
N SER A 293 -20.00 -5.64 19.00
CA SER A 293 -20.74 -5.51 17.73
C SER A 293 -20.45 -6.68 16.77
N TYR A 294 -19.25 -7.23 16.84
CA TYR A 294 -18.82 -8.33 15.98
C TYR A 294 -18.63 -9.60 16.82
N LEU A 295 -19.61 -10.48 16.74
CA LEU A 295 -19.67 -11.70 17.52
C LEU A 295 -19.62 -12.94 16.60
N THR A 296 -19.11 -14.05 17.14
CA THR A 296 -19.29 -15.38 16.55
C THR A 296 -20.72 -15.86 16.78
N GLU A 297 -21.12 -16.95 16.13
CA GLU A 297 -22.41 -17.61 16.34
C GLU A 297 -22.62 -18.04 17.80
N ALA A 298 -21.52 -18.32 18.52
CA ALA A 298 -21.54 -18.64 19.95
C ALA A 298 -21.55 -17.40 20.86
N GLY A 299 -21.75 -16.19 20.32
CA GLY A 299 -21.80 -14.93 21.08
C GLY A 299 -20.47 -14.47 21.66
N LYS A 300 -19.33 -15.00 21.17
CA LYS A 300 -18.00 -14.56 21.59
C LYS A 300 -17.46 -13.46 20.68
N PRO A 301 -16.59 -12.56 21.16
CA PRO A 301 -15.98 -11.54 20.32
C PRO A 301 -15.26 -12.15 19.10
N LEU A 302 -15.58 -11.67 17.91
CA LEU A 302 -15.03 -12.17 16.66
C LEU A 302 -13.49 -12.07 16.58
N ARG A 303 -12.91 -11.04 17.20
CA ARG A 303 -11.43 -10.89 17.27
C ARG A 303 -10.73 -12.12 17.83
N ASP A 304 -11.34 -12.84 18.75
CA ASP A 304 -10.77 -14.03 19.39
C ASP A 304 -10.90 -15.28 18.50
N ASP A 305 -11.72 -15.17 17.43
CA ASP A 305 -11.93 -16.18 16.41
C ASP A 305 -11.14 -15.92 15.11
N CYS A 306 -10.33 -14.86 15.07
CA CYS A 306 -9.47 -14.55 13.93
C CYS A 306 -8.08 -15.17 14.06
N PHE A 307 -7.53 -15.63 12.93
CA PHE A 307 -6.10 -15.86 12.77
C PHE A 307 -5.66 -15.49 11.36
N HIS A 308 -4.37 -15.21 11.17
CA HIS A 308 -3.78 -14.86 9.88
C HIS A 308 -2.82 -15.94 9.41
N ALA A 309 -2.82 -16.19 8.10
CA ALA A 309 -1.95 -17.13 7.44
C ALA A 309 -1.44 -16.57 6.11
N PRO A 310 -0.25 -16.97 5.65
CA PRO A 310 0.24 -16.57 4.32
C PRO A 310 -0.59 -17.20 3.21
N LEU A 311 -0.45 -16.67 1.99
CA LEU A 311 -0.99 -17.31 0.79
C LEU A 311 -0.37 -18.72 0.63
N PRO A 312 -1.16 -19.71 0.22
CA PRO A 312 -0.65 -21.04 -0.13
C PRO A 312 0.38 -20.95 -1.26
N LYS A 313 1.36 -21.85 -1.25
CA LYS A 313 2.33 -21.96 -2.34
C LYS A 313 1.73 -22.70 -3.54
N GLY A 314 2.14 -22.31 -4.73
CA GLY A 314 1.92 -23.06 -5.95
C GLY A 314 3.16 -23.85 -6.37
N PRO A 315 3.14 -24.46 -7.59
CA PRO A 315 4.27 -25.25 -8.11
C PRO A 315 5.59 -24.49 -8.20
N ALA A 316 5.54 -23.17 -8.44
CA ALA A 316 6.73 -22.31 -8.52
C ALA A 316 7.19 -21.74 -7.17
N GLY A 317 6.46 -22.03 -6.10
CA GLY A 317 6.82 -21.60 -4.74
C GLY A 317 5.85 -20.61 -4.11
N PRO A 318 6.22 -20.05 -2.95
CA PRO A 318 5.46 -19.01 -2.26
C PRO A 318 5.75 -17.64 -2.86
N PHE A 319 4.71 -16.84 -3.03
CA PHE A 319 4.80 -15.43 -3.43
C PHE A 319 3.82 -14.60 -2.60
N SER A 320 4.14 -13.33 -2.44
CA SER A 320 3.27 -12.37 -1.76
C SER A 320 3.30 -11.01 -2.47
N TRP A 321 2.24 -10.26 -2.28
CA TRP A 321 2.16 -8.84 -2.59
C TRP A 321 1.68 -8.10 -1.34
N HIS A 322 2.26 -6.95 -1.09
CA HIS A 322 1.84 -6.03 -0.04
C HIS A 322 1.64 -4.66 -0.67
N VAL A 323 0.66 -3.90 -0.21
CA VAL A 323 0.27 -2.65 -0.87
C VAL A 323 1.13 -1.50 -0.35
N PRO A 324 2.07 -0.98 -1.14
CA PRO A 324 2.89 0.16 -0.76
C PRO A 324 2.19 1.48 -1.10
N PHE A 325 2.47 2.49 -0.28
CA PHE A 325 2.04 3.87 -0.48
C PHE A 325 3.26 4.79 -0.46
N ALA A 326 3.28 5.79 -1.32
CA ALA A 326 4.32 6.80 -1.37
C ALA A 326 3.75 8.19 -1.65
N ASN A 327 4.37 9.23 -1.12
CA ASN A 327 3.93 10.61 -1.28
C ASN A 327 4.74 11.31 -2.39
N MET A 328 4.08 11.71 -3.45
CA MET A 328 4.64 12.50 -4.55
C MET A 328 4.55 13.99 -4.22
N VAL A 329 5.63 14.75 -4.41
CA VAL A 329 5.59 16.20 -4.44
C VAL A 329 5.37 16.63 -5.89
N MET A 330 4.30 17.38 -6.17
CA MET A 330 3.90 17.68 -7.52
C MET A 330 4.77 18.80 -8.14
N GLY A 331 5.22 18.58 -9.39
CA GLY A 331 6.14 19.49 -10.08
C GLY A 331 5.59 20.90 -10.31
N TYR A 332 4.25 21.05 -10.46
CA TYR A 332 3.58 22.35 -10.58
C TYR A 332 3.44 23.10 -9.24
N SER A 333 3.68 22.44 -8.09
CA SER A 333 3.56 23.08 -6.77
C SER A 333 4.54 24.24 -6.64
N LYS A 334 4.05 25.35 -6.12
CA LYS A 334 4.88 26.51 -5.74
C LYS A 334 5.53 26.34 -4.35
N ASN A 335 5.13 25.31 -3.63
CA ASN A 335 5.52 25.03 -2.26
C ASN A 335 6.47 23.81 -2.15
N GLN A 336 7.21 23.47 -3.23
CA GLN A 336 8.04 22.25 -3.30
C GLN A 336 9.01 22.11 -2.12
N LYS A 337 9.67 23.21 -1.73
CA LYS A 337 10.60 23.19 -0.60
C LYS A 337 9.87 22.88 0.71
N ALA A 338 8.74 23.53 0.97
CA ALA A 338 7.95 23.27 2.17
C ALA A 338 7.42 21.84 2.21
N ALA A 339 7.02 21.29 1.05
CA ALA A 339 6.60 19.91 0.92
C ALA A 339 7.76 18.93 1.25
N LYS A 340 8.97 19.17 0.76
CA LYS A 340 10.16 18.35 1.09
C LYS A 340 10.54 18.47 2.58
N ASP A 341 10.47 19.66 3.17
CA ASP A 341 10.74 19.87 4.60
C ASP A 341 9.70 19.12 5.46
N PHE A 342 8.43 19.15 5.05
CA PHE A 342 7.39 18.35 5.69
C PHE A 342 7.67 16.84 5.59
N LEU A 343 8.04 16.34 4.40
CA LEU A 343 8.35 14.91 4.24
C LEU A 343 9.52 14.48 5.15
N ARG A 344 10.58 15.28 5.29
CA ARG A 344 11.65 15.02 6.25
C ARG A 344 11.14 14.97 7.67
N TRP A 345 10.35 15.99 8.05
CA TRP A 345 9.85 16.13 9.40
C TRP A 345 8.93 14.98 9.81
N ILE A 346 7.96 14.62 8.95
CA ILE A 346 6.99 13.58 9.27
C ILE A 346 7.62 12.19 9.31
N HIS A 347 8.71 11.95 8.57
CA HIS A 347 9.45 10.68 8.59
C HIS A 347 10.55 10.64 9.66
N SER A 348 10.78 11.73 10.42
CA SER A 348 11.66 11.65 11.58
C SER A 348 11.11 10.61 12.57
N GLU A 349 11.97 9.77 13.16
CA GLU A 349 11.54 8.64 14.01
C GLU A 349 10.53 9.08 15.09
N LYS A 350 10.83 10.17 15.79
CA LYS A 350 9.98 10.70 16.86
C LYS A 350 8.54 11.07 16.40
N ILE A 351 8.40 11.58 15.19
CA ILE A 351 7.09 12.01 14.66
C ILE A 351 6.37 10.82 14.04
N TYR A 352 7.09 10.05 13.21
CA TYR A 352 6.53 8.89 12.53
C TYR A 352 6.09 7.81 13.51
N GLU A 353 6.83 7.58 14.61
CA GLU A 353 6.47 6.62 15.65
C GLU A 353 5.07 6.86 16.23
N GLN A 354 4.69 8.13 16.44
CA GLN A 354 3.36 8.46 16.98
C GLN A 354 2.24 7.97 16.05
N TRP A 355 2.42 8.18 14.75
CA TRP A 355 1.48 7.71 13.75
C TRP A 355 1.54 6.19 13.58
N PHE A 356 2.73 5.62 13.52
CA PHE A 356 2.97 4.18 13.37
C PHE A 356 2.31 3.36 14.48
N ILE A 357 2.45 3.78 15.74
CA ILE A 357 1.78 3.13 16.87
C ILE A 357 0.25 3.17 16.71
N SER A 358 -0.29 4.29 16.23
CA SER A 358 -1.73 4.43 16.02
C SER A 358 -2.30 3.49 14.95
N GLN A 359 -1.46 2.97 14.05
CA GLN A 359 -1.81 1.97 13.04
C GLN A 359 -2.02 0.56 13.63
N GLN A 360 -1.55 0.29 14.84
CA GLN A 360 -1.70 -0.97 15.55
C GLN A 360 -1.25 -2.20 14.73
N GLY A 361 -0.23 -2.04 13.88
CA GLY A 361 0.29 -3.08 13.00
C GLY A 361 -0.46 -3.24 11.65
N PHE A 362 -1.45 -2.39 11.34
CA PHE A 362 -2.11 -2.37 10.03
C PHE A 362 -1.11 -2.16 8.89
N SER A 363 -0.11 -1.33 9.11
CA SER A 363 0.96 -1.08 8.16
C SER A 363 2.34 -1.26 8.77
N VAL A 364 3.28 -1.67 7.95
CA VAL A 364 4.71 -1.66 8.24
C VAL A 364 5.28 -0.33 7.76
N GLY A 365 6.27 0.22 8.47
CA GLY A 365 7.00 1.39 8.00
C GLY A 365 7.81 1.08 6.73
N PRO A 366 8.20 2.08 5.95
CA PRO A 366 8.88 1.86 4.67
C PRO A 366 10.37 1.50 4.83
N THR A 367 10.94 1.66 6.03
CA THR A 367 12.34 1.41 6.38
C THR A 367 12.46 0.30 7.42
N THR A 368 13.65 -0.34 7.48
CA THR A 368 13.85 -1.57 8.27
C THR A 368 13.77 -1.36 9.78
N VAL A 369 14.00 -0.15 10.29
CA VAL A 369 13.91 0.14 11.72
C VAL A 369 12.52 -0.17 12.32
N TRP A 370 11.46 -0.01 11.54
CA TRP A 370 10.08 -0.20 12.00
C TRP A 370 9.70 -1.67 12.21
N GLU A 371 10.41 -2.59 11.58
CA GLU A 371 10.21 -4.02 11.83
C GLU A 371 10.68 -4.44 13.22
N GLU A 372 11.66 -3.74 13.80
CA GLU A 372 12.18 -4.01 15.13
C GLU A 372 11.43 -3.27 16.25
N HIS A 373 10.38 -2.51 15.89
CA HIS A 373 9.60 -1.75 16.86
C HIS A 373 8.82 -2.69 17.82
N LYS A 374 8.80 -2.33 19.11
CA LYS A 374 8.14 -3.10 20.19
C LYS A 374 6.66 -3.38 19.98
N LEU A 375 5.97 -2.54 19.18
CA LEU A 375 4.56 -2.71 18.80
C LEU A 375 4.22 -4.15 18.38
N TRP A 376 5.14 -4.80 17.68
CA TRP A 376 4.93 -6.15 17.14
C TRP A 376 4.85 -7.23 18.23
N GLY A 377 5.26 -6.92 19.46
CA GLY A 377 5.11 -7.79 20.64
C GLY A 377 3.79 -7.63 21.38
N ASP A 378 3.03 -6.57 21.11
CA ASP A 378 1.83 -6.24 21.86
C ASP A 378 0.63 -7.14 21.52
N ASP A 379 0.60 -7.71 20.30
CA ASP A 379 -0.51 -8.51 19.80
C ASP A 379 -0.01 -9.69 18.93
N PRO A 380 0.04 -10.92 19.44
CA PRO A 380 0.54 -12.07 18.70
C PRO A 380 -0.23 -12.37 17.40
N ILE A 381 -1.51 -12.00 17.28
CA ILE A 381 -2.32 -12.18 16.06
C ILE A 381 -1.78 -11.32 14.92
N MET A 382 -1.11 -10.22 15.26
CA MET A 382 -0.48 -9.31 14.30
C MET A 382 0.95 -9.73 13.88
N ALA A 383 1.56 -10.70 14.54
CA ALA A 383 2.92 -11.13 14.25
C ALA A 383 3.20 -11.47 12.77
N PRO A 384 2.28 -12.11 12.00
CA PRO A 384 2.50 -12.39 10.59
C PRO A 384 2.71 -11.15 9.70
N PHE A 385 2.29 -9.96 10.15
CA PHE A 385 2.42 -8.72 9.38
C PHE A 385 3.80 -8.06 9.55
N ARG A 386 4.51 -8.32 10.66
CA ARG A 386 5.79 -7.70 11.02
C ARG A 386 6.81 -7.71 9.88
N SER A 387 7.00 -8.86 9.25
CA SER A 387 8.00 -9.08 8.20
C SER A 387 7.46 -8.96 6.78
N ALA A 388 6.21 -8.54 6.60
CA ALA A 388 5.54 -8.49 5.30
C ALA A 388 6.34 -7.69 4.25
N ALA A 389 6.95 -6.56 4.64
CA ALA A 389 7.71 -5.72 3.74
C ALA A 389 8.95 -6.40 3.12
N ARG A 390 9.47 -7.49 3.72
CA ARG A 390 10.66 -8.20 3.23
C ARG A 390 10.40 -9.08 2.01
N SER A 391 9.18 -9.56 1.80
CA SER A 391 8.87 -10.67 0.88
C SER A 391 8.00 -10.29 -0.31
N GLY A 392 7.58 -9.02 -0.44
CA GLY A 392 6.68 -8.58 -1.51
C GLY A 392 7.32 -8.56 -2.90
N ARG A 393 6.50 -8.83 -3.92
CA ARG A 393 6.75 -8.51 -5.33
C ARG A 393 5.73 -7.45 -5.77
N PHE A 394 5.87 -6.96 -7.00
CA PHE A 394 4.99 -5.91 -7.54
C PHE A 394 4.67 -6.18 -9.02
N ALA A 395 3.72 -5.42 -9.57
CA ALA A 395 3.34 -5.52 -10.98
C ALA A 395 4.56 -5.32 -11.91
N GLY A 396 4.57 -6.07 -13.00
CA GLY A 396 5.69 -6.11 -13.94
C GLY A 396 6.75 -7.17 -13.60
N TYR A 397 6.55 -7.97 -12.55
CA TYR A 397 7.42 -9.11 -12.28
C TYR A 397 7.38 -10.12 -13.46
N ALA A 398 8.54 -10.68 -13.93
CA ALA A 398 9.92 -10.61 -13.39
C ALA A 398 10.74 -9.35 -13.77
N GLY A 399 10.18 -8.40 -14.54
CA GLY A 399 10.82 -7.13 -14.85
C GLY A 399 10.66 -6.09 -13.73
N PRO A 400 11.11 -4.85 -13.97
CA PRO A 400 11.05 -3.77 -13.00
C PRO A 400 9.64 -3.19 -12.84
N ALA A 401 9.36 -2.59 -11.69
CA ALA A 401 8.17 -1.79 -11.42
C ALA A 401 8.26 -0.45 -12.17
N ASN A 402 8.13 -0.46 -13.47
CA ASN A 402 8.24 0.71 -14.34
C ASN A 402 6.87 1.28 -14.74
N ARG A 403 6.88 2.33 -15.57
CA ARG A 403 5.65 2.97 -16.08
C ARG A 403 4.73 1.98 -16.80
N LYS A 404 5.25 1.05 -17.61
CA LYS A 404 4.45 0.07 -18.34
C LYS A 404 3.76 -0.90 -17.38
N ALA A 405 4.47 -1.36 -16.36
CA ALA A 405 3.91 -2.17 -15.29
C ALA A 405 2.81 -1.42 -14.50
N ALA A 406 3.03 -0.13 -14.22
CA ALA A 406 2.03 0.71 -13.57
C ALA A 406 0.78 0.92 -14.44
N GLU A 407 0.94 1.02 -15.76
CA GLU A 407 -0.18 1.07 -16.69
C GLU A 407 -0.94 -0.26 -16.73
N ALA A 408 -0.26 -1.39 -16.75
CA ALA A 408 -0.86 -2.71 -16.78
C ALA A 408 -1.74 -2.98 -15.54
N ILE A 409 -1.23 -2.68 -14.33
CA ILE A 409 -2.01 -2.85 -13.11
C ILE A 409 -3.20 -1.87 -13.05
N SER A 410 -3.02 -0.61 -13.48
CA SER A 410 -4.09 0.38 -13.45
C SER A 410 -5.25 0.07 -14.41
N LYS A 411 -5.00 -0.77 -15.42
CA LYS A 411 -6.02 -1.30 -16.33
C LYS A 411 -6.63 -2.63 -15.88
N TYR A 412 -6.22 -3.16 -14.74
CA TYR A 412 -6.70 -4.43 -14.17
C TYR A 412 -6.60 -5.65 -15.09
N ILE A 413 -5.69 -5.64 -16.06
CA ILE A 413 -5.60 -6.67 -17.12
C ILE A 413 -5.52 -8.07 -16.52
N LEU A 414 -4.70 -8.28 -15.49
CA LEU A 414 -4.52 -9.57 -14.87
C LEU A 414 -5.75 -10.01 -14.06
N VAL A 415 -6.36 -9.09 -13.32
CA VAL A 415 -7.60 -9.34 -12.57
C VAL A 415 -8.72 -9.71 -13.51
N ASP A 416 -8.87 -8.96 -14.60
CA ASP A 416 -9.89 -9.21 -15.63
C ASP A 416 -9.68 -10.56 -16.35
N MET A 417 -8.44 -11.02 -16.53
CA MET A 417 -8.16 -12.34 -17.07
C MET A 417 -8.83 -13.44 -16.23
N TYR A 418 -8.64 -13.40 -14.92
CA TYR A 418 -9.27 -14.35 -14.01
C TYR A 418 -10.79 -14.18 -13.96
N ALA A 419 -11.26 -12.92 -13.88
CA ALA A 419 -12.68 -12.62 -13.83
C ALA A 419 -13.44 -13.15 -15.08
N LYS A 420 -12.89 -12.89 -16.28
CA LYS A 420 -13.47 -13.41 -17.55
C LYS A 420 -13.53 -14.93 -17.59
N ALA A 421 -12.47 -15.60 -17.13
CA ALA A 421 -12.43 -17.06 -17.11
C ALA A 421 -13.44 -17.64 -16.11
N VAL A 422 -13.54 -17.09 -14.90
CA VAL A 422 -14.52 -17.50 -13.89
C VAL A 422 -15.96 -17.28 -14.39
N GLN A 423 -16.19 -16.25 -15.22
CA GLN A 423 -17.47 -15.96 -15.87
C GLN A 423 -17.76 -16.82 -17.12
N GLY A 424 -16.88 -17.76 -17.46
CA GLY A 424 -17.12 -18.75 -18.50
C GLY A 424 -16.29 -18.60 -19.78
N MET A 425 -15.39 -17.63 -19.86
CA MET A 425 -14.42 -17.58 -20.98
C MET A 425 -13.45 -18.76 -20.85
N PRO A 426 -13.15 -19.51 -21.94
CA PRO A 426 -12.11 -20.54 -21.90
C PRO A 426 -10.77 -19.98 -21.38
N ALA A 427 -10.07 -20.76 -20.55
CA ALA A 427 -8.85 -20.31 -19.90
C ALA A 427 -7.79 -19.82 -20.90
N GLU A 428 -7.59 -20.55 -21.98
CA GLU A 428 -6.66 -20.21 -23.06
C GLU A 428 -7.01 -18.87 -23.73
N ASP A 429 -8.31 -18.60 -23.94
CA ASP A 429 -8.81 -17.38 -24.56
C ASP A 429 -8.63 -16.17 -23.60
N ALA A 430 -8.91 -16.35 -22.31
CA ALA A 430 -8.71 -15.34 -21.30
C ALA A 430 -7.21 -14.95 -21.18
N VAL A 431 -6.32 -15.94 -21.17
CA VAL A 431 -4.86 -15.71 -21.15
C VAL A 431 -4.39 -15.03 -22.43
N LYS A 432 -4.87 -15.46 -23.60
CA LYS A 432 -4.55 -14.85 -24.89
C LYS A 432 -5.01 -13.40 -24.97
N TRP A 433 -6.21 -13.11 -24.46
CA TRP A 433 -6.74 -11.75 -24.38
C TRP A 433 -5.81 -10.87 -23.51
N ALA A 434 -5.52 -11.31 -22.27
CA ALA A 434 -4.68 -10.55 -21.35
C ALA A 434 -3.25 -10.35 -21.89
N HIS A 435 -2.68 -11.37 -22.51
CA HIS A 435 -1.38 -11.27 -23.18
C HIS A 435 -1.40 -10.19 -24.27
N GLY A 436 -2.46 -10.18 -25.11
CA GLY A 436 -2.62 -9.16 -26.15
C GLY A 436 -2.75 -7.73 -25.60
N GLU A 437 -3.45 -7.56 -24.46
CA GLU A 437 -3.53 -6.25 -23.81
C GLU A 437 -2.16 -5.80 -23.23
N LEU A 438 -1.38 -6.72 -22.65
CA LEU A 438 -0.02 -6.42 -22.19
C LEU A 438 0.90 -6.07 -23.36
N VAL A 439 0.85 -6.80 -24.48
CA VAL A 439 1.64 -6.47 -25.67
C VAL A 439 1.41 -5.02 -26.11
N LYS A 440 0.18 -4.52 -26.13
CA LYS A 440 -0.14 -3.12 -26.49
C LYS A 440 0.53 -2.09 -25.56
N ILE A 441 0.82 -2.46 -24.31
CA ILE A 441 1.47 -1.57 -23.33
C ILE A 441 2.99 -1.68 -23.45
N TYR A 442 3.50 -2.90 -23.64
CA TYR A 442 4.94 -3.15 -23.58
C TYR A 442 5.67 -2.94 -24.92
N THR A 443 4.94 -2.89 -26.04
CA THR A 443 5.48 -2.44 -27.34
C THR A 443 5.47 -0.93 -27.47
#